data_5e570d20bafd9043aff658ae69c2f083
#
_entry.id   5e570d20bafd9043aff658ae69c2f083
#
_cell.length_a   1.000
_cell.length_b   1.000
_cell.length_c   1.000
_cell.angle_alpha   90.00
_cell.angle_beta   90.00
_cell.angle_gamma   90.00
#
_symmetry.space_group_name_H-M   'P 1'
#
loop_
_entity.id
_entity.type
_entity.pdbx_description
1 polymer ?
#
loop_
_entity_poly.entity_id
_entity_poly.type
_entity_poly.pdbx_seq_one_letter_code
_entity_poly.pdbx_strand_id
1 'polypeptide(L)'
;MKIRPNLVPNKIITFILYNDFHLSGIAMNRNKIIFLLCMWNMSCIKESNPFVWVDSLPDPWLLSETEFESYLPRFQAKFPNYHDRLKALNLWRVGTPYGLYCLGEEVGQDSDPLLRIDSSDCTVHVLTTIALAESYTWQNARDAMVDIHYKMDENGIKEPTYESRWHYTSDRLLHHDRTINITSEISSQDDLETVAIELNKKQDGSEFLKLDWSSREKIQFLPAEKVTKDLLSRLPSICGVAFVKRSYFKMGIVVAHEGYIIDRKNLIHASSVE
;
A
#
# COMPACT_ATOMS: atom_id res chain seq x y z
N MET A 1 19.89 19.42 7.97
CA MET A 1 18.82 20.07 7.19
C MET A 1 17.55 19.24 7.35
N LYS A 2 16.55 19.71 8.12
CA LYS A 2 15.30 18.95 8.29
C LYS A 2 14.49 19.15 7.03
N ILE A 3 14.44 18.12 6.17
CA ILE A 3 13.51 18.07 5.05
C ILE A 3 12.13 17.91 5.68
N ARG A 4 11.33 18.98 5.70
CA ARG A 4 9.89 18.85 5.89
C ARG A 4 9.35 18.50 4.50
N PRO A 5 8.85 17.28 4.26
CA PRO A 5 8.07 17.06 3.07
C PRO A 5 6.89 18.03 3.15
N ASN A 6 6.80 18.96 2.20
CA ASN A 6 5.56 19.70 2.01
C ASN A 6 4.50 18.64 1.75
N LEU A 7 3.68 18.36 2.78
CA LEU A 7 2.61 17.38 2.71
C LEU A 7 1.62 17.88 1.66
N VAL A 8 1.81 17.43 0.44
CA VAL A 8 0.80 17.59 -0.60
C VAL A 8 -0.36 16.73 -0.16
N PRO A 9 -1.54 17.28 0.09
CA PRO A 9 -2.67 16.52 0.60
C PRO A 9 -2.97 15.36 -0.34
N ASN A 10 -3.22 14.18 0.24
CA ASN A 10 -3.66 12.95 -0.42
C ASN A 10 -2.66 12.31 -1.41
N LYS A 11 -1.35 12.56 -1.29
CA LYS A 11 -0.35 11.82 -2.07
C LYS A 11 0.21 10.61 -1.33
N ILE A 12 0.45 9.55 -2.10
CA ILE A 12 1.01 8.30 -1.62
C ILE A 12 2.53 8.41 -1.67
N ILE A 13 3.18 8.29 -0.53
CA ILE A 13 4.64 8.30 -0.45
C ILE A 13 5.12 6.85 -0.49
N THR A 14 5.98 6.50 -1.43
CA THR A 14 6.48 5.14 -1.61
C THR A 14 8.00 5.11 -1.65
N PHE A 15 8.53 4.07 -1.06
CA PHE A 15 9.94 3.72 -1.03
C PHE A 15 10.16 2.39 -1.74
N ILE A 16 11.11 2.31 -2.70
CA ILE A 16 11.39 1.11 -3.48
C ILE A 16 12.61 0.41 -2.90
N LEU A 17 12.41 -0.81 -2.42
CA LEU A 17 13.40 -1.64 -1.75
C LEU A 17 13.64 -2.95 -2.51
N TYR A 18 14.91 -3.33 -2.68
CA TYR A 18 15.26 -4.67 -3.11
C TYR A 18 15.45 -5.60 -1.91
N ASN A 19 14.81 -6.77 -1.94
CA ASN A 19 14.98 -7.81 -0.92
C ASN A 19 14.99 -9.20 -1.55
N ASP A 20 16.07 -9.96 -1.31
CA ASP A 20 16.21 -11.37 -1.74
C ASP A 20 15.65 -12.37 -0.70
N PHE A 21 15.25 -11.90 0.48
CA PHE A 21 14.76 -12.79 1.52
C PHE A 21 13.32 -13.24 1.24
N HIS A 22 13.06 -14.53 1.44
CA HIS A 22 11.72 -15.02 1.72
C HIS A 22 11.22 -14.28 2.95
N LEU A 23 10.18 -13.48 2.78
CA LEU A 23 9.48 -12.84 3.90
C LEU A 23 8.77 -13.95 4.71
N SER A 24 9.51 -14.57 5.63
CA SER A 24 8.87 -15.35 6.68
C SER A 24 8.16 -14.35 7.58
N GLY A 25 6.84 -14.28 7.43
CA GLY A 25 5.98 -13.39 8.18
C GLY A 25 6.12 -13.64 9.67
N ILE A 26 6.53 -12.62 10.41
CA ILE A 26 6.31 -12.62 11.87
C ILE A 26 4.83 -12.32 12.04
N ALA A 27 4.02 -13.38 12.14
CA ALA A 27 2.65 -13.28 12.60
C ALA A 27 2.68 -12.75 14.03
N MET A 28 2.26 -11.51 14.23
CA MET A 28 2.05 -10.98 15.57
C MET A 28 0.85 -11.68 16.19
N ASN A 29 1.16 -12.69 17.03
CA ASN A 29 0.17 -13.41 17.82
C ASN A 29 -0.43 -12.47 18.86
N ARG A 30 -1.75 -12.27 18.80
CA ARG A 30 -2.56 -11.46 19.72
C ARG A 30 -2.70 -12.13 21.09
N ASN A 31 -1.62 -12.35 21.82
CA ASN A 31 -1.68 -12.82 23.20
C ASN A 31 -1.61 -11.67 24.19
N LYS A 32 -2.73 -11.52 24.91
CA LYS A 32 -3.02 -10.61 26.01
C LYS A 32 -1.88 -10.51 27.01
N ILE A 33 -1.38 -9.30 27.22
CA ILE A 33 -0.65 -8.95 28.42
C ILE A 33 -1.60 -8.15 29.30
N ILE A 34 -2.07 -8.82 30.36
CA ILE A 34 -2.78 -8.18 31.47
C ILE A 34 -1.72 -7.57 32.38
N PHE A 35 -1.68 -6.27 32.48
CA PHE A 35 -0.92 -5.58 33.54
C PHE A 35 -1.85 -5.00 34.59
N LEU A 36 -1.62 -5.44 35.81
CA LEU A 36 -2.32 -5.02 37.04
C LEU A 36 -2.02 -3.55 37.37
N LEU A 37 -3.06 -2.80 37.70
CA LEU A 37 -2.99 -1.42 38.16
C LEU A 37 -2.37 -1.31 39.54
N CYS A 38 -1.49 -0.32 39.72
CA CYS A 38 -1.35 0.40 40.99
C CYS A 38 -1.64 1.88 40.74
N MET A 39 -2.65 2.40 41.45
CA MET A 39 -3.09 3.79 41.41
C MET A 39 -2.07 4.70 42.06
N TRP A 40 -1.74 5.80 41.40
CA TRP A 40 -1.49 7.08 42.06
C TRP A 40 -1.87 8.24 41.15
N ASN A 41 -2.74 9.10 41.65
CA ASN A 41 -3.24 10.29 41.01
C ASN A 41 -2.12 11.32 40.78
N MET A 42 -1.84 11.61 39.53
CA MET A 42 -1.40 12.96 39.11
C MET A 42 -2.02 13.21 37.74
N SER A 43 -2.85 14.25 37.67
CA SER A 43 -3.51 14.76 36.49
C SER A 43 -2.48 15.31 35.50
N CYS A 44 -1.82 14.43 34.78
CA CYS A 44 -1.36 14.71 33.42
C CYS A 44 -2.40 14.05 32.50
N ILE A 45 -3.13 14.84 31.76
CA ILE A 45 -3.91 14.37 30.62
C ILE A 45 -2.87 13.78 29.64
N LYS A 46 -2.59 12.49 29.81
CA LYS A 46 -1.85 11.72 28.84
C LYS A 46 -2.75 11.70 27.60
N GLU A 47 -2.38 12.45 26.56
CA GLU A 47 -3.04 12.30 25.27
C GLU A 47 -3.10 10.83 24.97
N SER A 48 -4.30 10.25 25.09
CA SER A 48 -4.50 8.82 24.83
C SER A 48 -4.20 8.60 23.36
N ASN A 49 -3.27 7.68 23.04
CA ASN A 49 -2.93 7.33 21.68
C ASN A 49 -4.23 7.06 20.88
N PRO A 50 -4.59 7.90 19.90
CA PRO A 50 -5.86 7.81 19.20
C PRO A 50 -6.03 6.48 18.44
N PHE A 51 -4.93 5.79 18.13
CA PHE A 51 -4.94 4.51 17.43
C PHE A 51 -5.44 3.35 18.29
N VAL A 52 -5.44 3.45 19.63
CA VAL A 52 -6.05 2.45 20.53
C VAL A 52 -7.54 2.23 20.24
N TRP A 53 -8.22 3.26 19.72
CA TRP A 53 -9.61 3.12 19.28
C TRP A 53 -9.80 2.05 18.19
N VAL A 54 -8.82 1.90 17.31
CA VAL A 54 -8.86 0.90 16.22
C VAL A 54 -8.95 -0.52 16.77
N ASP A 55 -8.28 -0.79 17.90
CA ASP A 55 -8.30 -2.10 18.57
C ASP A 55 -9.68 -2.46 19.14
N SER A 56 -10.56 -1.48 19.31
CA SER A 56 -11.94 -1.68 19.82
C SER A 56 -12.96 -1.94 18.72
N LEU A 57 -12.56 -1.83 17.45
CA LEU A 57 -13.46 -2.04 16.32
C LEU A 57 -13.62 -3.53 15.99
N PRO A 58 -14.73 -3.94 15.39
CA PRO A 58 -14.90 -5.30 14.88
C PRO A 58 -13.92 -5.55 13.73
N ASP A 59 -13.67 -6.82 13.46
CA ASP A 59 -12.85 -7.24 12.32
C ASP A 59 -13.52 -6.81 11.01
N PRO A 60 -12.87 -5.96 10.19
CA PRO A 60 -13.52 -5.34 9.03
C PRO A 60 -13.96 -6.34 7.96
N TRP A 61 -13.27 -7.47 7.83
CA TRP A 61 -13.58 -8.51 6.85
C TRP A 61 -14.82 -9.36 7.20
N LEU A 62 -15.37 -9.18 8.41
CA LEU A 62 -16.61 -9.83 8.83
C LEU A 62 -17.84 -8.94 8.67
N LEU A 63 -17.65 -7.68 8.29
CA LEU A 63 -18.72 -6.69 8.14
C LEU A 63 -19.34 -6.78 6.74
N SER A 64 -20.63 -6.54 6.65
CA SER A 64 -21.27 -6.19 5.38
C SER A 64 -20.78 -4.82 4.91
N GLU A 65 -20.95 -4.52 3.62
CA GLU A 65 -20.59 -3.21 3.05
C GLU A 65 -21.28 -2.06 3.78
N THR A 66 -22.55 -2.19 4.11
CA THR A 66 -23.32 -1.18 4.86
C THR A 66 -22.79 -0.95 6.27
N GLU A 67 -22.46 -2.04 6.99
CA GLU A 67 -21.87 -1.93 8.32
C GLU A 67 -20.51 -1.26 8.25
N PHE A 68 -19.65 -1.69 7.30
CA PHE A 68 -18.33 -1.12 7.07
C PHE A 68 -18.41 0.37 6.73
N GLU A 69 -19.31 0.76 5.81
CA GLU A 69 -19.51 2.15 5.41
C GLU A 69 -19.76 3.05 6.63
N SER A 70 -20.50 2.58 7.62
CA SER A 70 -20.81 3.34 8.84
C SER A 70 -19.56 3.78 9.63
N TYR A 71 -18.42 3.13 9.42
CA TYR A 71 -17.15 3.49 10.07
C TYR A 71 -16.37 4.56 9.31
N LEU A 72 -16.53 4.70 8.00
CA LEU A 72 -15.75 5.64 7.19
C LEU A 72 -15.84 7.09 7.70
N PRO A 73 -17.04 7.67 7.96
CA PRO A 73 -17.14 9.01 8.55
C PRO A 73 -16.48 9.10 9.92
N ARG A 74 -16.47 8.02 10.70
CA ARG A 74 -15.84 7.98 12.04
C ARG A 74 -14.31 8.04 11.93
N PHE A 75 -13.71 7.36 10.94
CA PHE A 75 -12.29 7.47 10.63
C PHE A 75 -11.94 8.88 10.17
N GLN A 76 -12.76 9.50 9.30
CA GLN A 76 -12.56 10.87 8.84
C GLN A 76 -12.57 11.88 10.01
N ALA A 77 -13.54 11.75 10.91
CA ALA A 77 -13.66 12.63 12.07
C ALA A 77 -12.53 12.42 13.09
N LYS A 78 -12.14 11.18 13.36
CA LYS A 78 -11.13 10.85 14.38
C LYS A 78 -9.71 11.10 13.90
N PHE A 79 -9.45 10.92 12.61
CA PHE A 79 -8.15 11.11 11.98
C PHE A 79 -8.29 12.09 10.79
N PRO A 80 -8.41 13.40 11.05
CA PRO A 80 -8.59 14.40 9.98
C PRO A 80 -7.35 14.51 9.09
N ASN A 81 -6.16 14.19 9.62
CA ASN A 81 -4.95 14.08 8.80
C ASN A 81 -5.01 12.80 7.95
N TYR A 82 -4.76 12.94 6.65
CA TYR A 82 -4.83 11.81 5.70
C TYR A 82 -3.88 10.66 6.06
N HIS A 83 -2.64 10.96 6.42
CA HIS A 83 -1.65 9.93 6.72
C HIS A 83 -1.95 9.19 8.03
N ASP A 84 -2.48 9.89 9.03
CA ASP A 84 -2.93 9.26 10.27
C ASP A 84 -4.15 8.37 10.01
N ARG A 85 -5.06 8.79 9.15
CA ARG A 85 -6.23 8.00 8.73
C ARG A 85 -5.82 6.79 7.92
N LEU A 86 -4.89 6.93 6.97
CA LEU A 86 -4.31 5.84 6.21
C LEU A 86 -3.65 4.80 7.15
N LYS A 87 -2.91 5.25 8.15
CA LYS A 87 -2.31 4.41 9.17
C LYS A 87 -3.38 3.70 10.01
N ALA A 88 -4.41 4.40 10.46
CA ALA A 88 -5.49 3.82 11.26
C ALA A 88 -6.25 2.72 10.51
N LEU A 89 -6.55 2.95 9.23
CA LEU A 89 -7.19 1.95 8.37
C LEU A 89 -6.27 0.75 8.09
N ASN A 90 -4.98 0.97 7.90
CA ASN A 90 -4.02 -0.13 7.80
C ASN A 90 -4.03 -1.00 9.05
N LEU A 91 -3.99 -0.39 10.23
CA LEU A 91 -4.04 -1.11 11.52
C LEU A 91 -5.36 -1.88 11.69
N TRP A 92 -6.49 -1.29 11.29
CA TRP A 92 -7.80 -1.96 11.36
C TRP A 92 -7.87 -3.19 10.47
N ARG A 93 -7.20 -3.15 9.31
CA ARG A 93 -7.20 -4.24 8.32
C ARG A 93 -6.16 -5.34 8.60
N VAL A 94 -5.38 -5.25 9.67
CA VAL A 94 -4.46 -6.33 10.08
C VAL A 94 -5.25 -7.57 10.45
N GLY A 95 -4.97 -8.68 9.77
CA GLY A 95 -5.70 -9.95 9.94
C GLY A 95 -6.71 -10.25 8.83
N THR A 96 -6.90 -9.33 7.86
CA THR A 96 -7.71 -9.62 6.66
C THR A 96 -7.23 -10.92 6.00
N PRO A 97 -8.13 -11.86 5.67
CA PRO A 97 -7.79 -13.11 4.99
C PRO A 97 -7.02 -12.86 3.69
N TYR A 98 -6.03 -13.70 3.42
CA TYR A 98 -5.28 -13.63 2.17
C TYR A 98 -6.07 -14.26 1.02
N GLY A 99 -6.06 -13.59 -0.14
CA GLY A 99 -6.67 -14.10 -1.37
C GLY A 99 -5.98 -13.49 -2.57
N LEU A 100 -5.76 -14.28 -3.62
CA LEU A 100 -5.25 -13.82 -4.91
C LEU A 100 -6.40 -13.52 -5.87
N TYR A 101 -6.15 -12.62 -6.82
CA TYR A 101 -7.07 -12.30 -7.92
C TYR A 101 -8.48 -11.95 -7.41
N CYS A 102 -8.54 -10.99 -6.50
CA CYS A 102 -9.76 -10.68 -5.77
C CYS A 102 -10.56 -9.48 -6.32
N LEU A 103 -10.08 -8.80 -7.36
CA LEU A 103 -10.67 -7.58 -7.88
C LEU A 103 -10.87 -7.66 -9.40
N GLY A 104 -12.01 -8.21 -9.85
CA GLY A 104 -12.48 -8.09 -11.23
C GLY A 104 -11.40 -8.35 -12.32
N GLU A 105 -10.65 -9.45 -12.24
CA GLU A 105 -9.47 -9.68 -13.10
C GLU A 105 -9.83 -10.40 -14.39
N GLU A 106 -10.88 -9.96 -15.01
CA GLU A 106 -11.40 -10.55 -16.25
C GLU A 106 -10.97 -9.72 -17.45
N VAL A 107 -10.81 -10.38 -18.60
CA VAL A 107 -10.55 -9.71 -19.87
C VAL A 107 -11.78 -8.91 -20.30
N GLY A 108 -11.58 -7.69 -20.73
CA GLY A 108 -12.64 -6.74 -21.10
C GLY A 108 -13.02 -5.84 -19.92
N GLN A 109 -14.30 -5.60 -19.72
CA GLN A 109 -14.77 -4.78 -18.59
C GLN A 109 -14.62 -5.56 -17.29
N ASP A 110 -13.92 -4.98 -16.33
CA ASP A 110 -13.74 -5.59 -15.02
C ASP A 110 -15.06 -5.64 -14.26
N SER A 111 -15.41 -6.83 -13.78
CA SER A 111 -16.61 -7.03 -12.98
C SER A 111 -16.39 -6.66 -11.52
N ASP A 112 -17.48 -6.42 -10.80
CA ASP A 112 -17.42 -6.30 -9.34
C ASP A 112 -17.04 -7.66 -8.69
N PRO A 113 -16.31 -7.64 -7.58
CA PRO A 113 -16.01 -6.45 -6.79
C PRO A 113 -14.77 -5.68 -7.30
N LEU A 114 -14.92 -4.39 -7.60
CA LEU A 114 -13.80 -3.46 -7.83
C LEU A 114 -13.21 -2.93 -6.51
N LEU A 115 -13.92 -3.10 -5.42
CA LEU A 115 -13.53 -2.80 -4.04
C LEU A 115 -14.02 -3.93 -3.13
N ARG A 116 -13.14 -4.43 -2.25
CA ARG A 116 -13.53 -5.46 -1.26
C ARG A 116 -12.74 -5.35 0.03
N ILE A 117 -13.30 -5.92 1.11
CA ILE A 117 -12.73 -5.87 2.46
C ILE A 117 -12.51 -7.25 3.07
N ASP A 118 -13.13 -8.29 2.52
CA ASP A 118 -13.17 -9.65 3.06
C ASP A 118 -11.92 -10.48 2.78
N SER A 119 -11.16 -10.12 1.73
CA SER A 119 -9.88 -10.75 1.42
C SER A 119 -8.93 -9.78 0.71
N SER A 120 -7.63 -10.07 0.71
CA SER A 120 -6.63 -9.15 0.17
C SER A 120 -5.35 -9.88 -0.20
N ASP A 121 -4.76 -9.55 -1.34
CA ASP A 121 -3.34 -9.70 -1.61
C ASP A 121 -2.59 -8.40 -1.31
N CYS A 122 -1.30 -8.31 -1.65
CA CYS A 122 -0.47 -7.15 -1.36
C CYS A 122 -0.95 -5.89 -2.08
N THR A 123 -1.29 -5.97 -3.35
CA THR A 123 -1.76 -4.84 -4.16
C THR A 123 -3.15 -4.41 -3.72
N VAL A 124 -4.07 -5.37 -3.55
CA VAL A 124 -5.41 -5.10 -3.04
C VAL A 124 -5.38 -4.44 -1.66
N HIS A 125 -4.47 -4.89 -0.77
CA HIS A 125 -4.28 -4.27 0.54
C HIS A 125 -3.90 -2.79 0.43
N VAL A 126 -2.91 -2.49 -0.41
CA VAL A 126 -2.42 -1.13 -0.59
C VAL A 126 -3.51 -0.23 -1.20
N LEU A 127 -4.08 -0.63 -2.34
CA LEU A 127 -5.04 0.18 -3.09
C LEU A 127 -6.35 0.39 -2.31
N THR A 128 -6.90 -0.68 -1.73
CA THR A 128 -8.12 -0.58 -0.92
C THR A 128 -7.93 0.34 0.29
N THR A 129 -6.78 0.26 0.97
CA THR A 129 -6.53 1.13 2.13
C THR A 129 -6.47 2.61 1.72
N ILE A 130 -5.88 2.92 0.56
CA ILE A 130 -5.87 4.28 0.01
C ILE A 130 -7.28 4.75 -0.30
N ALA A 131 -8.04 3.96 -1.03
CA ALA A 131 -9.41 4.29 -1.43
C ALA A 131 -10.31 4.56 -0.21
N LEU A 132 -10.23 3.71 0.82
CA LEU A 132 -10.98 3.89 2.06
C LEU A 132 -10.54 5.13 2.85
N ALA A 133 -9.24 5.46 2.85
CA ALA A 133 -8.72 6.61 3.58
C ALA A 133 -9.23 7.95 3.04
N GLU A 134 -9.70 8.01 1.81
CA GLU A 134 -10.20 9.22 1.17
C GLU A 134 -11.72 9.35 1.22
N SER A 135 -12.41 8.28 1.63
CA SER A 135 -13.84 8.12 1.39
C SER A 135 -14.69 8.27 2.64
N TYR A 136 -15.92 8.74 2.44
CA TYR A 136 -16.97 8.83 3.45
C TYR A 136 -18.05 7.77 3.27
N THR A 137 -18.17 7.21 2.06
CA THR A 137 -19.15 6.19 1.70
C THR A 137 -18.49 5.05 0.94
N TRP A 138 -19.15 3.90 0.85
CA TRP A 138 -18.71 2.78 0.04
C TRP A 138 -18.55 3.15 -1.43
N GLN A 139 -19.54 3.91 -1.97
CA GLN A 139 -19.47 4.36 -3.36
C GLN A 139 -18.26 5.29 -3.59
N ASN A 140 -17.98 6.24 -2.68
CA ASN A 140 -16.78 7.08 -2.82
C ASN A 140 -15.49 6.23 -2.82
N ALA A 141 -15.44 5.17 -1.99
CA ALA A 141 -14.27 4.28 -1.94
C ALA A 141 -14.12 3.47 -3.24
N ARG A 142 -15.24 3.03 -3.82
CA ARG A 142 -15.26 2.35 -5.11
C ARG A 142 -14.78 3.28 -6.24
N ASP A 143 -15.25 4.52 -6.26
CA ASP A 143 -14.82 5.53 -7.24
C ASP A 143 -13.32 5.86 -7.08
N ALA A 144 -12.85 6.02 -5.84
CA ALA A 144 -11.44 6.20 -5.53
C ALA A 144 -10.60 4.99 -5.96
N MET A 145 -11.13 3.77 -5.83
CA MET A 145 -10.45 2.56 -6.30
C MET A 145 -10.30 2.56 -7.83
N VAL A 146 -11.31 2.99 -8.57
CA VAL A 146 -11.23 3.17 -10.02
C VAL A 146 -10.18 4.24 -10.36
N ASP A 147 -10.15 5.35 -9.61
CA ASP A 147 -9.17 6.41 -9.84
C ASP A 147 -7.72 5.95 -9.69
N ILE A 148 -7.41 5.11 -8.71
CA ILE A 148 -6.03 4.69 -8.41
C ILE A 148 -5.59 3.41 -9.12
N HIS A 149 -6.52 2.59 -9.58
CA HIS A 149 -6.21 1.27 -10.16
C HIS A 149 -6.26 1.26 -11.70
N TYR A 150 -6.87 2.26 -12.33
CA TYR A 150 -7.05 2.30 -13.77
C TYR A 150 -6.41 3.53 -14.40
N LYS A 151 -5.90 3.37 -15.61
CA LYS A 151 -5.34 4.43 -16.43
C LYS A 151 -6.46 5.27 -17.02
N MET A 152 -6.16 6.54 -17.22
CA MET A 152 -7.03 7.46 -17.94
C MET A 152 -6.89 7.24 -19.45
N ASP A 153 -7.99 7.23 -20.17
CA ASP A 153 -7.99 7.20 -21.63
C ASP A 153 -7.64 8.58 -22.24
N GLU A 154 -7.61 8.67 -23.56
CA GLU A 154 -7.32 9.89 -24.30
C GLU A 154 -8.39 11.00 -24.10
N ASN A 155 -9.60 10.65 -23.66
CA ASN A 155 -10.70 11.56 -23.38
C ASN A 155 -10.73 12.01 -21.91
N GLY A 156 -9.81 11.51 -21.07
CA GLY A 156 -9.76 11.81 -19.65
C GLY A 156 -10.72 10.97 -18.81
N ILE A 157 -11.20 9.85 -19.33
CA ILE A 157 -12.13 8.94 -18.65
C ILE A 157 -11.36 7.72 -18.13
N LYS A 158 -11.69 7.29 -16.92
CA LYS A 158 -11.17 6.04 -16.32
C LYS A 158 -12.27 5.00 -16.31
N GLU A 159 -12.25 4.09 -17.27
CA GLU A 159 -13.13 2.93 -17.29
C GLU A 159 -12.43 1.72 -16.69
N PRO A 160 -13.06 0.98 -15.77
CA PRO A 160 -12.49 -0.21 -15.19
C PRO A 160 -12.53 -1.37 -16.20
N THR A 161 -11.46 -1.49 -16.98
CA THR A 161 -11.25 -2.58 -17.92
C THR A 161 -9.92 -3.27 -17.69
N TYR A 162 -9.79 -4.51 -18.11
CA TYR A 162 -8.53 -5.23 -18.03
C TYR A 162 -7.38 -4.45 -18.70
N GLU A 163 -7.62 -3.87 -19.86
CA GLU A 163 -6.61 -3.15 -20.64
C GLU A 163 -6.17 -1.83 -19.98
N SER A 164 -7.08 -1.15 -19.29
CA SER A 164 -6.78 0.15 -18.64
C SER A 164 -6.16 -0.02 -17.25
N ARG A 165 -6.13 -1.22 -16.68
CA ARG A 165 -5.61 -1.47 -15.33
C ARG A 165 -4.11 -1.18 -15.23
N TRP A 166 -3.69 -0.67 -14.07
CA TRP A 166 -2.27 -0.64 -13.68
C TRP A 166 -1.79 -2.04 -13.28
N HIS A 167 -1.55 -2.92 -14.25
CA HIS A 167 -1.16 -4.31 -14.00
C HIS A 167 0.18 -4.45 -13.27
N TYR A 168 1.07 -3.48 -13.43
CA TYR A 168 2.40 -3.50 -12.83
C TYR A 168 2.50 -2.42 -11.77
N THR A 169 2.78 -2.81 -10.51
CA THR A 169 3.04 -1.85 -9.43
C THR A 169 4.13 -0.85 -9.82
N SER A 170 5.20 -1.31 -10.51
CA SER A 170 6.25 -0.42 -10.98
C SER A 170 5.76 0.65 -11.96
N ASP A 171 4.88 0.30 -12.91
CA ASP A 171 4.26 1.25 -13.84
C ASP A 171 3.41 2.28 -13.08
N ARG A 172 2.55 1.81 -12.17
CA ARG A 172 1.75 2.68 -11.31
C ARG A 172 2.60 3.62 -10.46
N LEU A 173 3.68 3.13 -9.85
CA LEU A 173 4.55 3.95 -9.00
C LEU A 173 5.32 5.03 -9.78
N LEU A 174 5.60 4.81 -11.06
CA LEU A 174 6.31 5.76 -11.90
C LEU A 174 5.40 6.80 -12.55
N HIS A 175 4.19 6.40 -12.93
CA HIS A 175 3.36 7.19 -13.84
C HIS A 175 2.03 7.68 -13.23
N HIS A 176 1.59 7.10 -12.12
CA HIS A 176 0.39 7.60 -11.44
C HIS A 176 0.69 8.91 -10.72
N ASP A 177 -0.03 9.97 -11.05
CA ASP A 177 0.21 11.35 -10.61
C ASP A 177 0.12 11.58 -9.09
N ARG A 178 -0.56 10.67 -8.39
CA ARG A 178 -0.73 10.72 -6.93
C ARG A 178 0.37 9.99 -6.16
N THR A 179 1.27 9.29 -6.83
CA THR A 179 2.38 8.56 -6.21
C THR A 179 3.63 9.42 -6.17
N ILE A 180 4.22 9.56 -4.98
CA ILE A 180 5.52 10.21 -4.81
C ILE A 180 6.54 9.16 -4.41
N ASN A 181 7.52 8.91 -5.28
CA ASN A 181 8.67 8.07 -4.97
C ASN A 181 9.75 8.90 -4.29
N ILE A 182 10.00 8.62 -3.00
CA ILE A 182 11.00 9.32 -2.18
C ILE A 182 12.34 8.58 -2.08
N THR A 183 12.53 7.48 -2.80
CA THR A 183 13.71 6.61 -2.67
C THR A 183 15.02 7.39 -2.82
N SER A 184 15.12 8.24 -3.84
CA SER A 184 16.30 9.07 -4.09
C SER A 184 16.44 10.26 -3.13
N GLU A 185 15.36 10.65 -2.45
CA GLU A 185 15.39 11.76 -1.48
C GLU A 185 15.94 11.32 -0.12
N ILE A 186 15.68 10.06 0.25
CA ILE A 186 16.09 9.50 1.55
C ILE A 186 17.36 8.68 1.50
N SER A 187 17.87 8.35 0.30
CA SER A 187 19.06 7.52 0.09
C SER A 187 20.19 8.33 -0.54
N SER A 188 21.44 7.90 -0.35
CA SER A 188 22.56 8.40 -1.16
C SER A 188 22.46 7.84 -2.57
N GLN A 189 22.82 8.62 -3.58
CA GLN A 189 22.86 8.13 -4.97
C GLN A 189 23.85 6.96 -5.15
N ASP A 190 24.92 6.92 -4.35
CA ASP A 190 25.92 5.83 -4.36
C ASP A 190 25.38 4.52 -3.78
N ASP A 191 24.29 4.57 -3.01
CA ASP A 191 23.64 3.40 -2.43
C ASP A 191 22.52 2.85 -3.32
N LEU A 192 22.10 3.59 -4.36
CA LEU A 192 21.02 3.19 -5.23
C LEU A 192 21.53 2.34 -6.39
N GLU A 193 20.75 1.32 -6.72
CA GLU A 193 20.91 0.58 -7.95
C GLU A 193 19.83 0.96 -8.96
N THR A 194 20.14 0.78 -10.25
CA THR A 194 19.23 1.07 -11.35
C THR A 194 19.08 -0.14 -12.24
N VAL A 195 17.85 -0.51 -12.56
CA VAL A 195 17.54 -1.49 -13.60
C VAL A 195 16.91 -0.76 -14.80
N ALA A 196 17.40 -1.08 -16.00
CA ALA A 196 16.73 -0.75 -17.26
C ALA A 196 15.98 -2.00 -17.74
N ILE A 197 14.67 -1.90 -17.94
CA ILE A 197 13.80 -3.02 -18.23
C ILE A 197 12.69 -2.61 -19.20
N GLU A 198 12.21 -3.56 -19.99
CA GLU A 198 10.97 -3.42 -20.74
C GLU A 198 9.87 -4.17 -19.98
N LEU A 199 8.96 -3.44 -19.34
CA LEU A 199 7.83 -4.01 -18.60
C LEU A 199 6.91 -4.79 -19.57
N ASN A 200 6.31 -5.86 -19.09
CA ASN A 200 5.49 -6.80 -19.85
C ASN A 200 6.26 -7.57 -20.95
N LYS A 201 7.58 -7.49 -21.01
CA LYS A 201 8.39 -8.19 -22.02
C LYS A 201 9.33 -9.18 -21.35
N LYS A 202 9.15 -10.46 -21.64
CA LYS A 202 10.06 -11.51 -21.17
C LYS A 202 11.38 -11.49 -21.92
N GLN A 203 12.40 -12.14 -21.37
CA GLN A 203 13.72 -12.23 -21.96
C GLN A 203 13.71 -12.92 -23.35
N ASP A 204 12.76 -13.82 -23.62
CA ASP A 204 12.57 -14.48 -24.90
C ASP A 204 11.80 -13.65 -25.94
N GLY A 205 11.41 -12.42 -25.57
CA GLY A 205 10.66 -11.50 -26.40
C GLY A 205 9.14 -11.67 -26.36
N SER A 206 8.63 -12.69 -25.66
CA SER A 206 7.18 -12.85 -25.47
C SER A 206 6.64 -11.90 -24.39
N GLU A 207 5.34 -11.69 -24.39
CA GLU A 207 4.65 -10.92 -23.37
C GLU A 207 4.46 -11.75 -22.10
N PHE A 208 4.49 -11.08 -20.93
CA PHE A 208 4.12 -11.70 -19.66
C PHE A 208 2.60 -11.77 -19.50
N LEU A 209 1.92 -10.66 -19.70
CA LEU A 209 0.46 -10.58 -19.81
C LEU A 209 0.07 -10.30 -21.25
N LYS A 210 -1.07 -10.81 -21.70
CA LYS A 210 -1.64 -10.54 -23.02
C LYS A 210 -2.24 -9.12 -23.06
N LEU A 211 -1.37 -8.14 -23.18
CA LEU A 211 -1.71 -6.72 -23.27
C LEU A 211 -1.02 -6.16 -24.51
N ASP A 212 -1.73 -5.34 -25.29
CA ASP A 212 -1.10 -4.56 -26.37
C ASP A 212 -0.33 -3.37 -25.80
N TRP A 213 0.58 -3.68 -24.88
CA TRP A 213 1.34 -2.69 -24.13
C TRP A 213 2.68 -3.24 -23.63
N SER A 214 3.73 -2.44 -23.78
CA SER A 214 4.99 -2.58 -23.05
C SER A 214 5.60 -1.20 -22.81
N SER A 215 6.43 -1.04 -21.79
CA SER A 215 7.11 0.23 -21.48
C SER A 215 8.56 0.00 -21.10
N ARG A 216 9.45 0.85 -21.63
CA ARG A 216 10.88 0.84 -21.29
C ARG A 216 11.15 1.81 -20.16
N GLU A 217 11.53 1.23 -19.01
CA GLU A 217 11.69 1.99 -17.78
C GLU A 217 13.11 1.88 -17.22
N LYS A 218 13.48 2.93 -16.46
CA LYS A 218 14.64 2.93 -15.58
C LYS A 218 14.16 3.10 -14.16
N ILE A 219 14.34 2.06 -13.34
CA ILE A 219 13.84 2.03 -11.97
C ILE A 219 15.03 2.01 -11.02
N GLN A 220 15.07 3.00 -10.13
CA GLN A 220 16.02 3.06 -9.03
C GLN A 220 15.43 2.40 -7.79
N PHE A 221 16.23 1.64 -7.08
CA PHE A 221 15.85 0.99 -5.84
C PHE A 221 17.04 0.90 -4.88
N LEU A 222 16.74 0.78 -3.59
CA LEU A 222 17.75 0.61 -2.56
C LEU A 222 17.92 -0.88 -2.25
N PRO A 223 19.16 -1.45 -2.32
CA PRO A 223 19.44 -2.78 -1.81
C PRO A 223 19.13 -2.92 -0.31
N ALA A 224 18.60 -4.07 0.12
CA ALA A 224 18.16 -4.27 1.50
C ALA A 224 19.29 -4.10 2.53
N GLU A 225 20.50 -4.49 2.17
CA GLU A 225 21.69 -4.35 3.00
C GLU A 225 22.10 -2.89 3.26
N LYS A 226 21.57 -1.97 2.47
CA LYS A 226 21.76 -0.51 2.63
C LYS A 226 20.71 0.14 3.54
N VAL A 227 19.70 -0.61 3.95
CA VAL A 227 18.67 -0.11 4.86
C VAL A 227 19.23 0.00 6.28
N THR A 228 19.35 1.21 6.76
CA THR A 228 19.85 1.51 8.11
C THR A 228 18.77 2.10 9.00
N LYS A 229 18.98 2.10 10.32
CA LYS A 229 18.07 2.79 11.26
C LYS A 229 17.99 4.28 10.99
N ASP A 230 19.08 4.90 10.56
CA ASP A 230 19.13 6.31 10.20
C ASP A 230 18.25 6.59 8.97
N LEU A 231 18.35 5.75 7.93
CA LEU A 231 17.48 5.85 6.75
C LEU A 231 16.03 5.70 7.14
N LEU A 232 15.66 4.67 7.93
CA LEU A 232 14.28 4.48 8.38
C LEU A 232 13.77 5.68 9.20
N SER A 233 14.64 6.36 9.95
CA SER A 233 14.26 7.56 10.73
C SER A 233 13.83 8.74 9.87
N ARG A 234 14.21 8.77 8.60
CA ARG A 234 13.85 9.81 7.61
C ARG A 234 12.50 9.56 6.96
N LEU A 235 11.97 8.33 7.03
CA LEU A 235 10.64 8.02 6.51
C LEU A 235 9.55 8.80 7.25
N PRO A 236 8.43 9.13 6.59
CA PRO A 236 7.23 9.59 7.28
C PRO A 236 6.67 8.51 8.22
N SER A 237 5.67 8.87 9.03
CA SER A 237 5.03 7.96 9.99
C SER A 237 4.34 6.77 9.31
N ILE A 238 3.89 6.95 8.08
CA ILE A 238 3.43 5.90 7.16
C ILE A 238 4.03 6.15 5.78
N CYS A 239 4.50 5.09 5.15
CA CYS A 239 5.09 5.12 3.82
C CYS A 239 4.77 3.80 3.10
N GLY A 240 4.33 3.87 1.85
CA GLY A 240 4.29 2.69 0.99
C GLY A 240 5.69 2.12 0.79
N VAL A 241 5.81 0.82 0.64
CA VAL A 241 7.06 0.14 0.27
C VAL A 241 6.80 -0.85 -0.83
N ALA A 242 7.64 -0.82 -1.87
CA ALA A 242 7.62 -1.76 -2.98
C ALA A 242 8.91 -2.58 -2.98
N PHE A 243 8.78 -3.90 -3.08
CA PHE A 243 9.89 -4.85 -3.02
C PHE A 243 10.25 -5.32 -4.43
N VAL A 244 11.47 -5.02 -4.83
CA VAL A 244 12.06 -5.46 -6.10
C VAL A 244 12.58 -6.89 -5.98
N LYS A 245 12.34 -7.73 -7.00
CA LYS A 245 12.87 -9.09 -7.06
C LYS A 245 13.61 -9.32 -8.38
N ARG A 246 14.94 -9.40 -8.33
CA ARG A 246 15.79 -9.50 -9.54
C ARG A 246 15.46 -10.71 -10.41
N SER A 247 15.07 -11.84 -9.80
CA SER A 247 14.69 -13.04 -10.56
C SER A 247 13.46 -12.84 -11.47
N TYR A 248 12.68 -11.76 -11.24
CA TYR A 248 11.51 -11.42 -12.04
C TYR A 248 11.83 -10.51 -13.24
N PHE A 249 13.04 -9.92 -13.29
CA PHE A 249 13.44 -9.07 -14.42
C PHE A 249 13.35 -9.79 -15.75
N LYS A 250 13.72 -11.07 -15.79
CA LYS A 250 13.58 -11.92 -16.99
C LYS A 250 12.14 -12.10 -17.47
N MET A 251 11.16 -11.78 -16.63
CA MET A 251 9.73 -11.83 -16.98
C MET A 251 9.15 -10.46 -17.30
N GLY A 252 9.98 -9.40 -17.33
CA GLY A 252 9.50 -8.03 -17.53
C GLY A 252 8.78 -7.46 -16.31
N ILE A 253 9.11 -7.94 -15.10
CA ILE A 253 8.53 -7.50 -13.83
C ILE A 253 9.65 -7.01 -12.92
N VAL A 254 9.43 -5.91 -12.21
CA VAL A 254 10.39 -5.36 -11.22
C VAL A 254 9.90 -5.55 -9.81
N VAL A 255 8.72 -5.01 -9.50
CA VAL A 255 8.11 -5.09 -8.17
C VAL A 255 7.37 -6.41 -8.04
N ALA A 256 7.73 -7.19 -7.03
CA ALA A 256 7.12 -8.49 -6.74
C ALA A 256 6.14 -8.44 -5.57
N HIS A 257 6.20 -7.39 -4.76
CA HIS A 257 5.41 -7.27 -3.54
C HIS A 257 5.33 -5.81 -3.09
N GLU A 258 4.28 -5.45 -2.37
CA GLU A 258 4.14 -4.12 -1.78
C GLU A 258 3.43 -4.17 -0.42
N GLY A 259 3.53 -3.07 0.33
CA GLY A 259 2.93 -2.91 1.65
C GLY A 259 3.18 -1.52 2.21
N TYR A 260 3.08 -1.39 3.54
CA TYR A 260 3.31 -0.13 4.25
C TYR A 260 4.33 -0.29 5.38
N ILE A 261 5.26 0.66 5.47
CA ILE A 261 6.08 0.85 6.67
C ILE A 261 5.34 1.83 7.57
N ILE A 262 5.07 1.40 8.82
CA ILE A 262 4.39 2.19 9.84
C ILE A 262 5.35 2.47 11.00
N ASP A 263 5.31 3.71 11.49
CA ASP A 263 6.17 4.18 12.60
C ASP A 263 7.66 3.94 12.34
N ARG A 264 8.07 3.93 11.07
CA ARG A 264 9.47 3.77 10.64
C ARG A 264 10.12 2.45 11.02
N LYS A 265 9.35 1.43 11.37
CA LYS A 265 9.88 0.14 11.89
C LYS A 265 9.01 -1.08 11.64
N ASN A 266 7.70 -0.92 11.49
CA ASN A 266 6.79 -2.05 11.32
C ASN A 266 6.35 -2.13 9.86
N LEU A 267 6.37 -3.33 9.29
CA LEU A 267 5.84 -3.61 7.96
C LEU A 267 4.45 -4.21 8.10
N ILE A 268 3.46 -3.63 7.41
CA ILE A 268 2.13 -4.23 7.21
C ILE A 268 1.99 -4.54 5.74
N HIS A 269 1.74 -5.80 5.43
CA HIS A 269 1.52 -6.29 4.08
C HIS A 269 0.61 -7.52 4.12
N ALA A 270 -0.05 -7.83 3.00
CA ALA A 270 -0.76 -9.09 2.86
C ALA A 270 0.14 -10.12 2.17
N SER A 271 0.30 -11.29 2.78
CA SER A 271 1.04 -12.41 2.22
C SER A 271 0.35 -13.73 2.57
N SER A 272 0.50 -14.72 1.69
CA SER A 272 0.13 -16.09 2.03
C SER A 272 0.97 -16.57 3.22
N VAL A 273 0.33 -17.21 4.17
CA VAL A 273 1.05 -17.94 5.25
C VAL A 273 1.43 -19.28 4.63
N GLU A 274 2.73 -19.49 4.38
CA GLU A 274 3.30 -20.80 4.12
C GLU A 274 3.90 -21.36 5.40
#